data_74a3fce0f72a541398e77394c3fee9dc
#
_entry.id   74a3fce0f72a541398e77394c3fee9dc
#
_cell.length_a   1.000
_cell.length_b   1.000
_cell.length_c   1.000
_cell.angle_alpha   90.00
_cell.angle_beta   90.00
_cell.angle_gamma   90.00
#
_symmetry.space_group_name_H-M   'P 1'
#
loop_
_entity.id
_entity.type
_entity.pdbx_description
1 polymer ?
#
loop_
_entity_poly.entity_id
_entity_poly.type
_entity_poly.pdbx_seq_one_letter_code
_entity_poly.pdbx_strand_id
1 'polypeptide(L)'
;DLHGTTDIDDIESVGLYHTDSKGMIDTNKPVLQTVSASEKVVFNTDISIDTDTFPFWVSFKLKDKVDLSHRFKASCTKIETNEGEIKVPVTASSELRAGVAVRQHKQDGVHTSRIPGLATSTKGTLLAIYDARYESPRDLQGHMDICLNRSTDGGQTWQPMQVVLDMKDWGGLPEKYNGVSDANILVDENTGDIYVAGLWMHGVLDGKTGEWVSGMTKDSTRWIHQWREKGPQPGFGVKETSQFLIAKSTDDGQTWNPPVNITEQTKRKEWWLYAPAPGHG
;
A
#
# COMPACT_ATOMS: atom_id res chain seq x y z
N ASP A 1 -14.73 21.25 19.04
CA ASP A 1 -14.45 20.34 20.16
C ASP A 1 -13.74 19.11 19.63
N LEU A 2 -12.59 18.74 20.24
CA LEU A 2 -11.77 17.59 19.86
C LEU A 2 -11.89 16.43 20.85
N HIS A 3 -12.89 16.46 21.72
CA HIS A 3 -13.13 15.40 22.70
C HIS A 3 -13.34 14.03 22.03
N GLY A 4 -12.60 13.02 22.48
CA GLY A 4 -12.56 11.68 21.89
C GLY A 4 -11.38 11.46 20.94
N THR A 5 -10.54 12.48 20.68
CA THR A 5 -9.19 12.29 20.12
C THR A 5 -8.35 11.49 21.12
N THR A 6 -7.61 10.49 20.61
CA THR A 6 -6.83 9.57 21.47
C THR A 6 -5.72 10.30 22.22
N ASP A 7 -4.96 11.13 21.52
CA ASP A 7 -3.93 11.99 22.08
C ASP A 7 -3.94 13.33 21.36
N ILE A 8 -4.20 14.40 22.08
CA ILE A 8 -4.27 15.74 21.49
C ILE A 8 -2.88 16.30 21.18
N ASP A 9 -1.86 15.80 21.89
CA ASP A 9 -0.48 16.20 21.65
C ASP A 9 0.08 15.72 20.31
N ASP A 10 -0.57 14.79 19.64
CA ASP A 10 -0.24 14.39 18.28
C ASP A 10 -0.54 15.48 17.24
N ILE A 11 -1.44 16.42 17.57
CA ILE A 11 -1.86 17.49 16.66
C ILE A 11 -0.95 18.68 16.84
N GLU A 12 -0.26 19.09 15.77
CA GLU A 12 0.53 20.33 15.75
C GLU A 12 -0.37 21.55 15.67
N SER A 13 -1.36 21.52 14.80
CA SER A 13 -2.32 22.60 14.62
C SER A 13 -3.63 22.15 13.99
N VAL A 14 -4.66 22.97 14.19
CA VAL A 14 -5.99 22.79 13.60
C VAL A 14 -6.28 23.96 12.67
N GLY A 15 -6.67 23.67 11.43
CA GLY A 15 -6.94 24.68 10.42
C GLY A 15 -8.41 24.69 9.99
N LEU A 16 -8.95 25.88 9.76
CA LEU A 16 -10.28 26.09 9.18
C LEU A 16 -10.12 26.54 7.72
N TYR A 17 -10.86 25.92 6.81
CA TYR A 17 -10.74 26.16 5.37
C TYR A 17 -12.08 26.42 4.70
N HIS A 18 -12.05 27.19 3.64
CA HIS A 18 -13.16 27.29 2.69
C HIS A 18 -13.38 25.95 1.96
N THR A 19 -14.62 25.76 1.51
CA THR A 19 -14.95 24.71 0.55
C THR A 19 -15.14 25.28 -0.86
N ASP A 20 -14.92 24.44 -1.86
CA ASP A 20 -15.30 24.70 -3.24
C ASP A 20 -16.80 24.38 -3.46
N SER A 21 -17.27 24.53 -4.70
CA SER A 21 -18.66 24.23 -5.09
C SER A 21 -19.05 22.75 -4.96
N LYS A 22 -18.09 21.84 -4.75
CA LYS A 22 -18.30 20.40 -4.52
C LYS A 22 -18.22 20.03 -3.04
N GLY A 23 -18.02 21.01 -2.16
CA GLY A 23 -17.85 20.77 -0.72
C GLY A 23 -16.46 20.23 -0.33
N MET A 24 -15.48 20.28 -1.21
CA MET A 24 -14.10 19.90 -0.91
C MET A 24 -13.28 21.11 -0.46
N ILE A 25 -12.11 20.89 0.18
CA ILE A 25 -11.20 21.98 0.53
C ILE A 25 -10.84 22.77 -0.73
N ASP A 26 -11.08 24.09 -0.71
CA ASP A 26 -10.66 24.97 -1.79
C ASP A 26 -9.20 25.33 -1.63
N THR A 27 -8.33 24.59 -2.29
CA THR A 27 -6.87 24.81 -2.25
C THR A 27 -6.43 26.10 -2.95
N ASN A 28 -7.30 26.77 -3.69
CA ASN A 28 -7.00 28.06 -4.32
C ASN A 28 -7.20 29.24 -3.36
N LYS A 29 -7.84 29.00 -2.21
CA LYS A 29 -8.01 30.00 -1.17
C LYS A 29 -7.08 29.77 0.00
N PRO A 30 -6.61 30.83 0.67
CA PRO A 30 -5.81 30.69 1.87
C PRO A 30 -6.63 30.01 2.99
N VAL A 31 -5.93 29.40 3.93
CA VAL A 31 -6.54 28.95 5.18
C VAL A 31 -7.17 30.15 5.90
N LEU A 32 -8.41 29.98 6.38
CA LEU A 32 -9.12 31.03 7.09
C LEU A 32 -8.46 31.37 8.41
N GLN A 33 -8.15 30.33 9.20
CA GLN A 33 -7.43 30.47 10.44
C GLN A 33 -6.76 29.13 10.81
N THR A 34 -5.60 29.24 11.45
CA THR A 34 -4.90 28.10 12.08
C THR A 34 -4.71 28.41 13.56
N VAL A 35 -5.01 27.45 14.41
CA VAL A 35 -4.88 27.55 15.88
C VAL A 35 -4.15 26.33 16.44
N SER A 36 -3.57 26.49 17.62
CA SER A 36 -2.97 25.37 18.35
C SER A 36 -4.04 24.38 18.80
N ALA A 37 -3.70 23.09 18.85
CA ALA A 37 -4.60 22.05 19.32
C ALA A 37 -4.88 22.19 20.82
N SER A 38 -6.13 21.99 21.19
CA SER A 38 -6.62 21.89 22.58
C SER A 38 -7.97 21.18 22.53
N GLU A 39 -8.48 20.70 23.67
CA GLU A 39 -9.79 20.02 23.71
C GLU A 39 -10.91 20.85 23.10
N LYS A 40 -10.85 22.18 23.26
CA LYS A 40 -11.76 23.12 22.64
C LYS A 40 -10.97 24.13 21.83
N VAL A 41 -11.20 24.16 20.55
CA VAL A 41 -10.65 25.17 19.62
C VAL A 41 -11.74 26.16 19.23
N VAL A 42 -11.37 27.42 19.14
CA VAL A 42 -12.23 28.50 18.66
C VAL A 42 -11.57 29.15 17.47
N PHE A 43 -12.31 29.25 16.38
CA PHE A 43 -11.93 30.02 15.20
C PHE A 43 -12.69 31.33 15.21
N ASN A 44 -11.97 32.44 15.06
CA ASN A 44 -12.54 33.77 14.90
C ASN A 44 -12.22 34.26 13.48
N THR A 45 -13.23 34.33 12.64
CA THR A 45 -13.05 34.69 11.23
C THR A 45 -14.05 35.79 10.87
N ASP A 46 -13.62 36.65 9.94
CA ASP A 46 -14.48 37.70 9.39
C ASP A 46 -14.94 37.25 7.98
N ILE A 47 -16.07 36.54 7.96
CA ILE A 47 -16.62 35.94 6.72
C ILE A 47 -18.07 36.34 6.59
N SER A 48 -18.43 36.86 5.40
CA SER A 48 -19.82 37.03 5.02
C SER A 48 -20.44 35.71 4.55
N ILE A 49 -21.55 35.33 5.13
CA ILE A 49 -22.33 34.14 4.75
C ILE A 49 -23.51 34.61 3.95
N ASP A 50 -23.44 34.47 2.62
CA ASP A 50 -24.46 34.99 1.69
C ASP A 50 -25.40 33.89 1.17
N THR A 51 -25.29 32.68 1.73
CA THR A 51 -26.05 31.49 1.27
C THR A 51 -26.70 30.76 2.44
N ASP A 52 -27.77 30.01 2.17
CA ASP A 52 -28.47 29.19 3.17
C ASP A 52 -27.61 28.04 3.73
N THR A 53 -26.52 27.69 3.04
CA THR A 53 -25.57 26.65 3.46
C THR A 53 -24.16 27.09 3.16
N PHE A 54 -23.33 27.14 4.18
CA PHE A 54 -21.93 27.52 4.07
C PHE A 54 -21.05 26.45 4.72
N PRO A 55 -20.55 25.48 3.94
CA PRO A 55 -19.71 24.40 4.47
C PRO A 55 -18.28 24.87 4.75
N PHE A 56 -17.68 24.34 5.82
CA PHE A 56 -16.29 24.52 6.18
C PHE A 56 -15.60 23.19 6.32
N TRP A 57 -14.28 23.17 6.07
CA TRP A 57 -13.43 22.07 6.43
C TRP A 57 -12.58 22.41 7.63
N VAL A 58 -12.48 21.46 8.54
CA VAL A 58 -11.51 21.46 9.63
C VAL A 58 -10.43 20.42 9.31
N SER A 59 -9.17 20.82 9.33
CA SER A 59 -8.05 19.92 9.09
C SER A 59 -7.14 19.84 10.31
N PHE A 60 -6.48 18.71 10.49
CA PHE A 60 -5.44 18.51 11.47
C PHE A 60 -4.08 18.44 10.79
N LYS A 61 -3.12 19.24 11.24
CA LYS A 61 -1.72 19.03 10.94
C LYS A 61 -1.15 18.19 12.09
N LEU A 62 -0.70 16.99 11.76
CA LEU A 62 -0.13 16.05 12.72
C LEU A 62 1.38 16.30 12.88
N LYS A 63 1.93 15.96 14.05
CA LYS A 63 3.37 15.92 14.28
C LYS A 63 4.03 14.75 13.56
N ASP A 64 5.34 14.76 13.39
CA ASP A 64 6.08 13.78 12.58
C ASP A 64 6.06 12.34 13.13
N LYS A 65 5.76 12.14 14.40
CA LYS A 65 5.81 10.83 15.07
C LYS A 65 4.51 10.53 15.81
N VAL A 66 3.47 10.29 15.03
CA VAL A 66 2.15 9.93 15.54
C VAL A 66 1.99 8.42 15.54
N ASP A 67 1.39 7.86 16.59
CA ASP A 67 0.96 6.47 16.59
C ASP A 67 -0.19 6.30 15.58
N LEU A 68 0.02 5.43 14.57
CA LEU A 68 -0.96 5.22 13.50
C LEU A 68 -2.29 4.62 14.00
N SER A 69 -2.32 4.02 15.20
CA SER A 69 -3.56 3.52 15.82
C SER A 69 -4.41 4.62 16.43
N HIS A 70 -3.85 5.81 16.66
CA HIS A 70 -4.56 6.92 17.26
C HIS A 70 -5.67 7.45 16.34
N ARG A 71 -6.69 7.98 16.97
CA ARG A 71 -7.89 8.52 16.33
C ARG A 71 -8.02 10.00 16.65
N PHE A 72 -8.47 10.75 15.66
CA PHE A 72 -8.73 12.18 15.75
C PHE A 72 -10.20 12.42 15.53
N LYS A 73 -10.82 13.14 16.44
CA LYS A 73 -12.24 13.44 16.39
C LYS A 73 -12.48 14.95 16.46
N ALA A 74 -13.39 15.42 15.63
CA ALA A 74 -13.86 16.80 15.69
C ALA A 74 -15.37 16.85 15.68
N SER A 75 -15.90 17.75 16.46
CA SER A 75 -17.32 18.11 16.43
C SER A 75 -17.47 19.62 16.51
N CYS A 76 -18.38 20.17 15.72
CA CYS A 76 -18.80 21.55 15.87
C CYS A 76 -19.82 21.63 17.00
N THR A 77 -19.53 22.40 18.06
CA THR A 77 -20.42 22.51 19.22
C THR A 77 -21.16 23.85 19.26
N LYS A 78 -20.61 24.89 18.59
CA LYS A 78 -21.18 26.23 18.60
C LYS A 78 -20.72 27.02 17.38
N ILE A 79 -21.65 27.78 16.79
CA ILE A 79 -21.37 28.81 15.80
C ILE A 79 -22.01 30.10 16.29
N GLU A 80 -21.24 31.17 16.37
CA GLU A 80 -21.72 32.52 16.68
C GLU A 80 -21.49 33.44 15.48
N THR A 81 -22.46 34.29 15.21
CA THR A 81 -22.40 35.35 14.21
C THR A 81 -22.76 36.67 14.87
N ASN A 82 -22.61 37.77 14.14
CA ASN A 82 -23.09 39.09 14.58
C ASN A 82 -24.63 39.15 14.77
N GLU A 83 -25.38 38.20 14.21
CA GLU A 83 -26.85 38.08 14.34
C GLU A 83 -27.26 37.11 15.47
N GLY A 84 -26.34 36.41 16.08
CA GLY A 84 -26.57 35.48 17.19
C GLY A 84 -26.00 34.08 16.98
N GLU A 85 -26.42 33.17 17.86
CA GLU A 85 -25.96 31.79 17.86
C GLU A 85 -26.76 30.93 16.85
N ILE A 86 -26.05 30.20 16.00
CA ILE A 86 -26.60 29.21 15.10
C ILE A 86 -26.61 27.84 15.78
N LYS A 87 -27.75 27.19 15.83
CA LYS A 87 -27.86 25.81 16.34
C LYS A 87 -27.13 24.83 15.44
N VAL A 88 -26.17 24.11 15.99
CA VAL A 88 -25.42 23.05 15.29
C VAL A 88 -26.15 21.72 15.52
N PRO A 89 -26.39 20.91 14.47
CA PRO A 89 -26.90 19.55 14.65
C PRO A 89 -25.95 18.70 15.49
N VAL A 90 -26.45 18.00 16.49
CA VAL A 90 -25.65 17.16 17.42
C VAL A 90 -24.91 16.02 16.72
N THR A 91 -25.23 15.71 15.47
CA THR A 91 -24.69 14.60 14.69
C THR A 91 -23.42 14.96 13.89
N ALA A 92 -22.98 16.21 13.92
CA ALA A 92 -21.82 16.65 13.14
C ALA A 92 -20.49 16.32 13.88
N SER A 93 -20.16 15.06 13.99
CA SER A 93 -18.83 14.63 14.43
C SER A 93 -18.18 13.78 13.34
N SER A 94 -16.89 14.02 13.11
CA SER A 94 -16.05 13.21 12.23
C SER A 94 -14.94 12.57 13.03
N GLU A 95 -14.68 11.29 12.79
CA GLU A 95 -13.57 10.55 13.39
C GLU A 95 -12.68 9.99 12.29
N LEU A 96 -11.38 10.29 12.38
CA LEU A 96 -10.36 9.84 11.46
C LEU A 96 -9.28 9.06 12.22
N ARG A 97 -8.66 8.09 11.58
CA ARG A 97 -7.42 7.45 12.07
C ARG A 97 -6.20 8.17 11.52
N ALA A 98 -5.09 8.18 12.28
CA ALA A 98 -3.80 8.64 11.76
C ALA A 98 -3.35 7.79 10.57
N GLY A 99 -3.60 6.48 10.64
CA GLY A 99 -3.36 5.55 9.55
C GLY A 99 -3.83 4.15 9.92
N VAL A 100 -3.77 3.24 8.95
CA VAL A 100 -4.01 1.82 9.16
C VAL A 100 -2.84 1.05 8.58
N ALA A 101 -2.10 0.33 9.43
CA ALA A 101 -1.05 -0.55 8.96
C ALA A 101 -1.68 -1.79 8.34
N VAL A 102 -1.54 -1.95 7.01
CA VAL A 102 -1.96 -3.17 6.31
C VAL A 102 -1.14 -4.36 6.80
N ARG A 103 0.18 -4.14 7.00
CA ARG A 103 1.13 -5.14 7.49
C ARG A 103 2.06 -4.56 8.53
N GLN A 104 2.46 -5.39 9.48
CA GLN A 104 3.48 -5.06 10.47
C GLN A 104 4.73 -5.94 10.27
N HIS A 105 5.87 -5.45 10.73
CA HIS A 105 7.12 -6.19 10.71
C HIS A 105 6.98 -7.53 11.45
N LYS A 106 7.41 -8.61 10.82
CA LYS A 106 7.34 -10.00 11.32
C LYS A 106 5.93 -10.59 11.49
N GLN A 107 4.90 -9.90 11.04
CA GLN A 107 3.54 -10.46 11.03
C GLN A 107 3.48 -11.64 10.06
N ASP A 108 2.78 -12.73 10.48
CA ASP A 108 2.61 -13.97 9.71
C ASP A 108 3.94 -14.58 9.18
N GLY A 109 5.03 -14.42 9.94
CA GLY A 109 6.35 -14.92 9.56
C GLY A 109 7.09 -14.12 8.49
N VAL A 110 6.49 -13.04 7.97
CA VAL A 110 7.11 -12.16 6.97
C VAL A 110 8.01 -11.15 7.67
N HIS A 111 9.31 -11.22 7.41
CA HIS A 111 10.27 -10.27 7.98
C HIS A 111 9.98 -8.84 7.53
N THR A 112 9.75 -8.62 6.23
CA THR A 112 9.52 -7.28 5.67
C THR A 112 8.54 -7.34 4.51
N SER A 113 7.53 -6.47 4.51
CA SER A 113 6.68 -6.21 3.36
C SER A 113 7.21 -5.00 2.59
N ARG A 114 7.42 -5.14 1.28
CA ARG A 114 7.97 -4.08 0.42
C ARG A 114 7.25 -4.02 -0.93
N ILE A 115 7.58 -2.98 -1.71
CA ILE A 115 7.07 -2.80 -3.07
C ILE A 115 5.54 -2.82 -3.08
N PRO A 116 4.87 -1.94 -2.32
CA PRO A 116 3.42 -1.99 -2.20
C PRO A 116 2.72 -1.47 -3.47
N GLY A 117 1.61 -2.11 -3.81
CA GLY A 117 0.62 -1.61 -4.76
C GLY A 117 -0.76 -1.59 -4.11
N LEU A 118 -1.60 -0.65 -4.52
CA LEU A 118 -2.99 -0.55 -4.05
C LEU A 118 -3.91 -0.33 -5.23
N ALA A 119 -4.94 -1.16 -5.34
CA ALA A 119 -6.00 -1.01 -6.33
C ALA A 119 -7.38 -1.15 -5.68
N THR A 120 -8.39 -0.65 -6.36
CA THR A 120 -9.80 -0.83 -5.97
C THR A 120 -10.49 -1.69 -7.01
N SER A 121 -11.13 -2.77 -6.59
CA SER A 121 -11.90 -3.61 -7.50
C SER A 121 -13.18 -2.92 -7.96
N THR A 122 -13.82 -3.47 -9.00
CA THR A 122 -15.13 -2.97 -9.49
C THR A 122 -16.24 -3.09 -8.44
N LYS A 123 -16.04 -3.86 -7.38
CA LYS A 123 -16.96 -3.98 -6.23
C LYS A 123 -16.62 -3.03 -5.06
N GLY A 124 -15.57 -2.21 -5.21
CA GLY A 124 -15.13 -1.29 -4.16
C GLY A 124 -14.20 -1.93 -3.11
N THR A 125 -13.78 -3.18 -3.31
CA THR A 125 -12.80 -3.83 -2.43
C THR A 125 -11.41 -3.22 -2.65
N LEU A 126 -10.75 -2.81 -1.58
CA LEU A 126 -9.35 -2.40 -1.63
C LEU A 126 -8.44 -3.62 -1.62
N LEU A 127 -7.45 -3.62 -2.51
CA LEU A 127 -6.52 -4.72 -2.76
C LEU A 127 -5.10 -4.19 -2.58
N ALA A 128 -4.45 -4.52 -1.47
CA ALA A 128 -3.08 -4.12 -1.18
C ALA A 128 -2.13 -5.29 -1.44
N ILE A 129 -1.29 -5.17 -2.47
CA ILE A 129 -0.26 -6.16 -2.83
C ILE A 129 1.11 -5.71 -2.36
N TYR A 130 2.01 -6.66 -2.18
CA TYR A 130 3.40 -6.39 -1.79
C TYR A 130 4.28 -7.64 -1.93
N ASP A 131 5.60 -7.41 -1.96
CA ASP A 131 6.59 -8.46 -1.74
C ASP A 131 6.58 -8.88 -0.26
N ALA A 132 6.34 -10.16 0.01
CA ALA A 132 6.52 -10.75 1.32
C ALA A 132 7.92 -11.37 1.40
N ARG A 133 8.86 -10.68 2.05
CA ARG A 133 10.26 -11.09 2.22
C ARG A 133 10.41 -11.80 3.56
N TYR A 134 10.62 -13.11 3.56
CA TYR A 134 10.49 -13.91 4.78
C TYR A 134 11.73 -13.84 5.68
N GLU A 135 12.95 -13.88 5.15
CA GLU A 135 14.15 -13.98 5.98
C GLU A 135 14.83 -12.63 6.27
N SER A 136 14.73 -11.66 5.36
CA SER A 136 15.45 -10.39 5.49
C SER A 136 14.80 -9.26 4.67
N PRO A 137 15.18 -8.00 4.88
CA PRO A 137 14.69 -6.88 4.05
C PRO A 137 15.34 -6.83 2.65
N ARG A 138 16.29 -7.71 2.36
CA ARG A 138 17.08 -7.68 1.13
C ARG A 138 16.26 -8.13 -0.07
N ASP A 139 16.55 -7.51 -1.19
CA ASP A 139 15.94 -7.83 -2.46
C ASP A 139 16.51 -9.14 -3.02
N LEU A 140 15.62 -10.06 -3.44
CA LEU A 140 15.93 -11.34 -4.07
C LEU A 140 17.06 -12.14 -3.38
N GLN A 141 17.20 -12.00 -2.06
CA GLN A 141 18.20 -12.70 -1.27
C GLN A 141 17.51 -13.58 -0.21
N GLY A 142 16.69 -14.50 -0.64
CA GLY A 142 15.89 -15.40 0.18
C GLY A 142 14.50 -15.62 -0.41
N HIS A 143 13.71 -16.37 0.31
CA HIS A 143 12.32 -16.65 -0.04
C HIS A 143 11.47 -15.37 -0.09
N MET A 144 10.77 -15.18 -1.19
CA MET A 144 9.86 -14.05 -1.41
C MET A 144 8.67 -14.49 -2.24
N ASP A 145 7.49 -14.04 -1.84
CA ASP A 145 6.23 -14.19 -2.56
C ASP A 145 5.56 -12.85 -2.81
N ILE A 146 4.67 -12.79 -3.79
CA ILE A 146 3.72 -11.69 -3.87
C ILE A 146 2.48 -12.06 -3.07
N CYS A 147 2.22 -11.24 -2.06
CA CYS A 147 1.07 -11.40 -1.18
C CYS A 147 0.08 -10.25 -1.31
N LEU A 148 -1.14 -10.47 -0.81
CA LEU A 148 -2.24 -9.53 -0.89
C LEU A 148 -3.03 -9.53 0.41
N ASN A 149 -3.46 -8.35 0.85
CA ASN A 149 -4.53 -8.18 1.83
C ASN A 149 -5.72 -7.46 1.18
N ARG A 150 -6.92 -7.83 1.57
CA ARG A 150 -8.19 -7.26 1.10
C ARG A 150 -8.87 -6.46 2.20
N SER A 151 -9.53 -5.37 1.82
CA SER A 151 -10.45 -4.63 2.68
C SER A 151 -11.77 -4.38 1.95
N THR A 152 -12.88 -4.66 2.61
CA THR A 152 -14.25 -4.43 2.10
C THR A 152 -14.98 -3.32 2.84
N ASP A 153 -14.29 -2.58 3.70
CA ASP A 153 -14.84 -1.53 4.56
C ASP A 153 -14.11 -0.18 4.39
N GLY A 154 -13.54 0.05 3.19
CA GLY A 154 -12.83 1.29 2.89
C GLY A 154 -11.48 1.42 3.58
N GLY A 155 -10.81 0.30 3.90
CA GLY A 155 -9.48 0.29 4.52
C GLY A 155 -9.49 0.38 6.04
N GLN A 156 -10.66 0.31 6.69
CA GLN A 156 -10.74 0.35 8.14
C GLN A 156 -10.20 -0.94 8.78
N THR A 157 -10.50 -2.09 8.15
CA THR A 157 -9.93 -3.38 8.53
C THR A 157 -9.42 -4.13 7.30
N TRP A 158 -8.45 -5.01 7.52
CA TRP A 158 -7.81 -5.79 6.46
C TRP A 158 -7.92 -7.28 6.79
N GLN A 159 -8.36 -8.06 5.80
CA GLN A 159 -8.47 -9.50 5.89
C GLN A 159 -7.07 -10.14 6.00
N PRO A 160 -6.97 -11.42 6.43
CA PRO A 160 -5.71 -12.14 6.48
C PRO A 160 -4.93 -12.09 5.16
N MET A 161 -3.61 -12.18 5.26
CA MET A 161 -2.72 -12.27 4.11
C MET A 161 -3.03 -13.48 3.24
N GLN A 162 -3.05 -13.26 1.93
CA GLN A 162 -3.11 -14.30 0.91
C GLN A 162 -1.81 -14.32 0.13
N VAL A 163 -1.28 -15.51 -0.14
CA VAL A 163 -0.17 -15.70 -1.08
C VAL A 163 -0.75 -15.82 -2.48
N VAL A 164 -0.34 -14.94 -3.40
CA VAL A 164 -0.88 -14.84 -4.77
C VAL A 164 0.07 -15.43 -5.80
N LEU A 165 1.35 -15.06 -5.73
CA LEU A 165 2.41 -15.59 -6.59
C LEU A 165 3.45 -16.26 -5.71
N ASP A 166 3.45 -17.58 -5.71
CA ASP A 166 4.38 -18.46 -5.03
C ASP A 166 4.83 -19.55 -6.03
N MET A 167 6.11 -19.62 -6.29
CA MET A 167 6.68 -20.58 -7.23
C MET A 167 7.28 -21.82 -6.55
N LYS A 168 7.32 -21.84 -5.21
CA LYS A 168 7.84 -22.97 -4.44
C LYS A 168 9.21 -23.44 -4.93
N ASP A 169 9.45 -24.73 -4.89
CA ASP A 169 10.66 -25.39 -5.41
C ASP A 169 10.65 -25.44 -6.95
N TRP A 170 10.69 -24.31 -7.61
CA TRP A 170 10.64 -24.21 -9.05
C TRP A 170 12.01 -23.90 -9.66
N GLY A 171 12.24 -24.30 -10.92
CA GLY A 171 13.50 -24.08 -11.63
C GLY A 171 14.66 -24.96 -11.12
N GLY A 172 14.40 -25.96 -10.29
CA GLY A 172 15.41 -26.90 -9.77
C GLY A 172 16.15 -26.39 -8.55
N LEU A 173 15.61 -25.40 -7.84
CA LEU A 173 16.11 -24.91 -6.55
C LEU A 173 15.04 -24.95 -5.48
N PRO A 174 15.46 -25.21 -4.22
CA PRO A 174 14.58 -24.97 -3.07
C PRO A 174 14.05 -23.55 -3.02
N GLU A 175 12.81 -23.39 -2.57
CA GLU A 175 12.07 -22.13 -2.45
C GLU A 175 12.88 -21.00 -1.80
N LYS A 176 13.67 -21.29 -0.78
CA LYS A 176 14.48 -20.27 -0.08
C LYS A 176 15.53 -19.57 -0.96
N TYR A 177 15.83 -20.09 -2.15
CA TYR A 177 16.81 -19.50 -3.09
C TYR A 177 16.16 -18.80 -4.26
N ASN A 178 14.85 -18.74 -4.30
CA ASN A 178 14.12 -18.07 -5.34
C ASN A 178 13.09 -17.09 -4.75
N GLY A 179 12.60 -16.19 -5.56
CA GLY A 179 11.63 -15.25 -5.09
C GLY A 179 10.87 -14.57 -6.22
N VAL A 180 9.65 -14.19 -5.91
CA VAL A 180 8.82 -13.33 -6.75
C VAL A 180 8.82 -11.93 -6.15
N SER A 181 9.15 -10.93 -6.96
CA SER A 181 9.27 -9.53 -6.57
C SER A 181 8.54 -8.61 -7.56
N ASP A 182 8.54 -7.31 -7.25
CA ASP A 182 7.98 -6.25 -8.09
C ASP A 182 6.50 -6.43 -8.38
N ALA A 183 5.72 -6.56 -7.31
CA ALA A 183 4.28 -6.75 -7.36
C ALA A 183 3.56 -5.65 -8.16
N ASN A 184 2.76 -6.05 -9.13
CA ASN A 184 1.86 -5.18 -9.89
C ASN A 184 0.46 -5.74 -9.88
N ILE A 185 -0.56 -4.88 -9.74
CA ILE A 185 -1.97 -5.26 -9.76
C ILE A 185 -2.72 -4.46 -10.84
N LEU A 186 -3.57 -5.15 -11.57
CA LEU A 186 -4.46 -4.58 -12.58
C LEU A 186 -5.88 -5.09 -12.33
N VAL A 187 -6.85 -4.19 -12.36
CA VAL A 187 -8.28 -4.51 -12.36
C VAL A 187 -8.85 -4.21 -13.75
N ASP A 188 -9.41 -5.21 -14.41
CA ASP A 188 -10.15 -5.01 -15.64
C ASP A 188 -11.55 -4.48 -15.31
N GLU A 189 -11.78 -3.22 -15.61
CA GLU A 189 -13.06 -2.54 -15.31
C GLU A 189 -14.26 -3.12 -16.06
N ASN A 190 -14.04 -3.79 -17.21
CA ASN A 190 -15.11 -4.34 -18.01
C ASN A 190 -15.60 -5.70 -17.49
N THR A 191 -14.68 -6.53 -17.00
CA THR A 191 -14.97 -7.90 -16.56
C THR A 191 -15.02 -8.03 -15.04
N GLY A 192 -14.35 -7.14 -14.33
CA GLY A 192 -14.10 -7.25 -12.89
C GLY A 192 -12.98 -8.24 -12.54
N ASP A 193 -12.31 -8.80 -13.53
CA ASP A 193 -11.17 -9.68 -13.33
C ASP A 193 -9.99 -8.90 -12.74
N ILE A 194 -9.25 -9.55 -11.86
CA ILE A 194 -8.07 -8.96 -11.23
C ILE A 194 -6.85 -9.78 -11.62
N TYR A 195 -5.81 -9.10 -12.05
CA TYR A 195 -4.53 -9.70 -12.41
C TYR A 195 -3.44 -9.20 -11.48
N VAL A 196 -2.61 -10.11 -10.98
CA VAL A 196 -1.40 -9.78 -10.24
C VAL A 196 -0.21 -10.33 -11.03
N ALA A 197 0.74 -9.47 -11.32
CA ALA A 197 1.97 -9.82 -12.02
C ALA A 197 3.17 -9.65 -11.10
N GLY A 198 4.23 -10.41 -11.37
CA GLY A 198 5.48 -10.34 -10.63
C GLY A 198 6.65 -10.86 -11.45
N LEU A 199 7.84 -10.49 -11.00
CA LEU A 199 9.11 -10.94 -11.52
C LEU A 199 9.63 -12.08 -10.65
N TRP A 200 9.74 -13.27 -11.20
CA TRP A 200 10.46 -14.35 -10.54
C TRP A 200 11.90 -14.40 -11.03
N MET A 201 12.84 -14.53 -10.13
CA MET A 201 14.24 -14.75 -10.46
C MET A 201 14.81 -15.94 -9.71
N HIS A 202 15.48 -16.77 -10.49
CA HIS A 202 16.34 -17.84 -10.05
C HIS A 202 17.78 -17.42 -10.39
N GLY A 203 18.75 -18.18 -10.03
CA GLY A 203 20.13 -17.88 -10.37
C GLY A 203 20.94 -17.60 -9.13
N VAL A 204 21.46 -18.67 -8.58
CA VAL A 204 22.26 -18.64 -7.38
C VAL A 204 23.73 -18.81 -7.76
N LEU A 205 24.52 -17.88 -7.27
CA LEU A 205 25.97 -17.87 -7.45
C LEU A 205 26.68 -18.25 -6.15
N ASP A 206 27.84 -18.83 -6.25
CA ASP A 206 28.74 -18.99 -5.11
C ASP A 206 29.20 -17.60 -4.63
N GLY A 207 28.95 -17.30 -3.38
CA GLY A 207 29.23 -15.98 -2.81
C GLY A 207 30.72 -15.62 -2.71
N LYS A 208 31.62 -16.57 -3.03
CA LYS A 208 33.07 -16.36 -3.02
C LYS A 208 33.66 -16.27 -4.42
N THR A 209 33.20 -17.14 -5.33
CA THR A 209 33.77 -17.21 -6.69
C THR A 209 32.93 -16.43 -7.72
N GLY A 210 31.66 -16.13 -7.45
CA GLY A 210 30.74 -15.53 -8.40
C GLY A 210 30.31 -16.47 -9.53
N GLU A 211 30.63 -17.76 -9.44
CA GLU A 211 30.24 -18.75 -10.45
C GLU A 211 28.87 -19.37 -10.13
N TRP A 212 28.20 -19.86 -11.16
CA TRP A 212 26.92 -20.56 -11.01
C TRP A 212 27.07 -21.80 -10.12
N VAL A 213 26.17 -21.96 -9.16
CA VAL A 213 26.19 -23.09 -8.23
C VAL A 213 25.18 -24.14 -8.66
N SER A 214 25.59 -25.42 -8.55
CA SER A 214 24.72 -26.59 -8.71
C SER A 214 24.70 -27.40 -7.42
N GLY A 215 23.67 -28.23 -7.25
CA GLY A 215 23.56 -29.15 -6.12
C GLY A 215 23.35 -28.50 -4.76
N MET A 216 22.76 -27.30 -4.73
CA MET A 216 22.38 -26.63 -3.48
C MET A 216 21.25 -27.35 -2.78
N THR A 217 21.32 -27.37 -1.45
CA THR A 217 20.27 -27.87 -0.57
C THR A 217 19.74 -26.73 0.29
N LYS A 218 18.64 -26.96 0.97
CA LYS A 218 18.05 -25.98 1.92
C LYS A 218 19.03 -25.53 3.03
N ASP A 219 20.08 -26.31 3.29
CA ASP A 219 21.08 -26.01 4.32
C ASP A 219 22.32 -25.27 3.78
N SER A 220 22.40 -25.04 2.49
CA SER A 220 23.51 -24.29 1.88
C SER A 220 23.50 -22.85 2.36
N THR A 221 24.67 -22.33 2.75
CA THR A 221 24.83 -21.00 3.35
C THR A 221 25.69 -20.06 2.52
N ARG A 222 26.53 -20.60 1.63
CA ARG A 222 27.45 -19.81 0.81
C ARG A 222 26.87 -19.58 -0.57
N TRP A 223 25.97 -18.59 -0.67
CA TRP A 223 25.32 -18.23 -1.92
C TRP A 223 24.96 -16.75 -1.96
N ILE A 224 24.86 -16.22 -3.16
CA ILE A 224 24.26 -14.92 -3.44
C ILE A 224 23.30 -15.05 -4.63
N HIS A 225 22.32 -14.19 -4.70
CA HIS A 225 21.44 -14.14 -5.87
C HIS A 225 22.18 -13.48 -7.03
N GLN A 226 21.98 -13.97 -8.27
CA GLN A 226 22.62 -13.44 -9.49
C GLN A 226 22.39 -11.95 -9.70
N TRP A 227 21.27 -11.42 -9.24
CA TRP A 227 20.94 -9.99 -9.32
C TRP A 227 22.06 -9.08 -8.80
N ARG A 228 22.80 -9.53 -7.82
CA ARG A 228 23.88 -8.74 -7.20
C ARG A 228 25.12 -8.64 -8.07
N GLU A 229 25.43 -9.67 -8.84
CA GLU A 229 26.70 -9.78 -9.54
C GLU A 229 26.55 -9.86 -11.06
N LYS A 230 25.58 -10.63 -11.56
CA LYS A 230 25.39 -10.85 -12.99
C LYS A 230 24.14 -10.19 -13.56
N GLY A 231 23.14 -9.97 -12.75
CA GLY A 231 21.81 -9.50 -13.21
C GLY A 231 21.10 -10.51 -14.12
N PRO A 232 19.94 -10.18 -14.65
CA PRO A 232 19.25 -11.01 -15.63
C PRO A 232 20.06 -11.03 -16.93
N GLN A 233 20.03 -12.17 -17.62
CA GLN A 233 20.70 -12.38 -18.91
C GLN A 233 19.68 -12.44 -20.06
N PRO A 234 20.08 -12.27 -21.32
CA PRO A 234 19.21 -12.51 -22.47
C PRO A 234 18.73 -13.97 -22.54
N GLY A 235 17.65 -14.19 -23.29
CA GLY A 235 17.09 -15.54 -23.49
C GLY A 235 15.79 -15.76 -22.73
N PHE A 236 15.42 -17.01 -22.56
CA PHE A 236 14.22 -17.47 -21.86
C PHE A 236 14.51 -18.47 -20.74
N GLY A 237 15.80 -18.83 -20.56
CA GLY A 237 16.21 -19.83 -19.59
C GLY A 237 15.89 -19.43 -18.16
N VAL A 238 15.28 -20.34 -17.41
CA VAL A 238 14.83 -20.10 -16.03
C VAL A 238 15.95 -19.69 -15.10
N LYS A 239 17.19 -20.17 -15.35
CA LYS A 239 18.33 -19.92 -14.47
C LYS A 239 18.99 -18.56 -14.68
N GLU A 240 18.94 -18.05 -15.89
CA GLU A 240 19.75 -16.89 -16.29
C GLU A 240 18.91 -15.62 -16.44
N THR A 241 17.61 -15.73 -16.75
CA THR A 241 16.77 -14.57 -16.99
C THR A 241 15.58 -14.51 -16.03
N SER A 242 15.07 -13.31 -15.82
CA SER A 242 13.83 -13.12 -15.08
C SER A 242 12.65 -13.72 -15.80
N GLN A 243 11.71 -14.27 -15.05
CA GLN A 243 10.49 -14.85 -15.57
C GLN A 243 9.31 -13.95 -15.19
N PHE A 244 8.51 -13.59 -16.18
CA PHE A 244 7.33 -12.79 -15.98
C PHE A 244 6.13 -13.69 -15.63
N LEU A 245 5.63 -13.55 -14.43
CA LEU A 245 4.54 -14.35 -13.89
C LEU A 245 3.25 -13.54 -13.78
N ILE A 246 2.12 -14.21 -13.96
CA ILE A 246 0.80 -13.61 -13.77
C ILE A 246 -0.13 -14.61 -13.08
N ALA A 247 -0.94 -14.12 -12.15
CA ALA A 247 -2.08 -14.83 -11.57
C ALA A 247 -3.35 -14.03 -11.81
N LYS A 248 -4.49 -14.71 -11.86
CA LYS A 248 -5.81 -14.11 -12.11
C LYS A 248 -6.80 -14.52 -11.02
N SER A 249 -7.60 -13.56 -10.60
CA SER A 249 -8.82 -13.79 -9.79
C SER A 249 -10.04 -13.32 -10.57
N THR A 250 -11.14 -14.09 -10.48
CA THR A 250 -12.46 -13.76 -11.05
C THR A 250 -13.53 -13.56 -9.98
N ASP A 251 -13.14 -13.61 -8.72
CA ASP A 251 -14.03 -13.56 -7.55
C ASP A 251 -13.68 -12.43 -6.57
N ASP A 252 -13.24 -11.30 -7.12
CA ASP A 252 -12.90 -10.10 -6.33
C ASP A 252 -11.67 -10.29 -5.44
N GLY A 253 -10.69 -11.08 -5.89
CA GLY A 253 -9.45 -11.34 -5.17
C GLY A 253 -9.60 -12.29 -3.98
N GLN A 254 -10.69 -13.07 -3.91
CA GLN A 254 -10.89 -14.06 -2.85
C GLN A 254 -10.06 -15.32 -3.11
N THR A 255 -10.00 -15.75 -4.37
CA THR A 255 -9.18 -16.88 -4.79
C THR A 255 -8.39 -16.55 -6.05
N TRP A 256 -7.31 -17.25 -6.29
CA TRP A 256 -6.37 -17.01 -7.38
C TRP A 256 -6.04 -18.28 -8.14
N ASN A 257 -5.97 -18.18 -9.46
CA ASN A 257 -5.44 -19.27 -10.26
C ASN A 257 -3.93 -19.44 -9.97
N PRO A 258 -3.39 -20.67 -10.16
CA PRO A 258 -1.95 -20.87 -10.09
C PRO A 258 -1.19 -19.90 -11.01
N PRO A 259 0.02 -19.46 -10.62
CA PRO A 259 0.84 -18.58 -11.44
C PRO A 259 1.13 -19.16 -12.82
N VAL A 260 1.04 -18.34 -13.84
CA VAL A 260 1.36 -18.67 -15.23
C VAL A 260 2.60 -17.89 -15.64
N ASN A 261 3.59 -18.59 -16.18
CA ASN A 261 4.77 -17.95 -16.76
C ASN A 261 4.47 -17.50 -18.19
N ILE A 262 4.49 -16.20 -18.43
CA ILE A 262 4.20 -15.60 -19.74
C ILE A 262 5.43 -14.96 -20.37
N THR A 263 6.63 -15.32 -19.91
CA THR A 263 7.90 -14.72 -20.38
C THR A 263 8.08 -14.82 -21.89
N GLU A 264 7.89 -16.01 -22.47
CA GLU A 264 8.10 -16.23 -23.91
C GLU A 264 7.06 -15.51 -24.77
N GLN A 265 5.87 -15.24 -24.25
CA GLN A 265 4.80 -14.53 -24.95
C GLN A 265 4.99 -13.02 -24.94
N THR A 266 5.76 -12.49 -23.98
CA THR A 266 5.84 -11.04 -23.72
C THR A 266 7.23 -10.46 -23.90
N LYS A 267 8.29 -11.23 -23.68
CA LYS A 267 9.70 -10.82 -23.75
C LYS A 267 10.30 -11.18 -25.11
N ARG A 268 11.16 -10.31 -25.66
CA ARG A 268 12.03 -10.69 -26.78
C ARG A 268 13.28 -11.39 -26.29
N LYS A 269 13.80 -12.32 -27.06
CA LYS A 269 14.95 -13.16 -26.69
C LYS A 269 16.22 -12.36 -26.36
N GLU A 270 16.43 -11.27 -27.06
CA GLU A 270 17.61 -10.41 -26.87
C GLU A 270 17.51 -9.45 -25.69
N TRP A 271 16.36 -9.32 -25.04
CA TRP A 271 16.20 -8.46 -23.88
C TRP A 271 16.81 -9.09 -22.62
N TRP A 272 17.40 -8.25 -21.78
CA TRP A 272 18.00 -8.65 -20.52
C TRP A 272 16.94 -8.81 -19.43
N LEU A 273 16.34 -7.72 -19.04
CA LEU A 273 15.28 -7.68 -18.04
C LEU A 273 13.94 -7.36 -18.71
N TYR A 274 12.93 -8.12 -18.33
CA TYR A 274 11.54 -7.79 -18.60
C TYR A 274 10.71 -8.11 -17.36
N ALA A 275 10.12 -7.11 -16.73
CA ALA A 275 9.39 -7.22 -15.50
C ALA A 275 8.22 -6.22 -15.48
N PRO A 276 7.18 -6.46 -14.67
CA PRO A 276 6.17 -5.43 -14.43
C PRO A 276 6.79 -4.25 -13.70
N ALA A 277 6.24 -3.05 -13.90
CA ALA A 277 6.53 -1.95 -12.99
C ALA A 277 5.78 -2.18 -11.68
N PRO A 278 6.42 -2.00 -10.51
CA PRO A 278 5.72 -2.12 -9.22
C PRO A 278 4.55 -1.16 -9.08
N GLY A 279 3.49 -1.60 -8.39
CA GLY A 279 2.34 -0.77 -8.07
C GLY A 279 1.05 -1.25 -8.71
N HIS A 280 0.44 -0.43 -9.53
CA HIS A 280 -0.81 -0.75 -10.24
C HIS A 280 -0.75 -0.36 -11.71
N GLY A 281 -1.51 -1.08 -12.53
CA GLY A 281 -1.69 -0.79 -13.96
C GLY A 281 -2.91 0.09 -14.20
#